data_88b84152109de26e44a601eae8ebdd95
#
_entry.id   88b84152109de26e44a601eae8ebdd95
#
_cell.length_a   1.000
_cell.length_b   1.000
_cell.length_c   1.000
_cell.angle_alpha   90.00
_cell.angle_beta   90.00
_cell.angle_gamma   90.00
#
_symmetry.space_group_name_H-M   'P 1'
#
loop_
_entity.id
_entity.type
_entity.pdbx_description
1 polymer ?
#
loop_
_entity_poly.entity_id
_entity_poly.type
_entity_poly.pdbx_seq_one_letter_code
_entity_poly.pdbx_strand_id
1 'polypeptide(L)'
;FGVQYNYQLRPEFLRTMASANWSYKWTQRQKIQHRIDLINIAFLYLPRISDRFKEDYINKGQNHIFQYNYQNRLIVNMGYSYNYNSVGGSIINNTIASNSYSIRFNFESAGNIMYVLSKATNIRKNSNGEYAILGIPYAQYLKGEFDFAKNIRIDHRNSFAFHAGVGIAVPYVN
;
A
#
# COMPACT_ATOMS: atom_id res chain seq x y z
N PHE A 1 8.18 -13.87 -4.10
CA PHE A 1 7.78 -13.35 -5.41
C PHE A 1 6.28 -13.61 -5.61
N GLY A 2 5.55 -12.61 -6.04
CA GLY A 2 4.13 -12.72 -6.34
C GLY A 2 3.77 -11.91 -7.59
N VAL A 3 2.81 -12.43 -8.36
CA VAL A 3 2.20 -11.73 -9.49
C VAL A 3 0.70 -11.81 -9.30
N GLN A 4 0.03 -10.69 -9.50
CA GLN A 4 -1.42 -10.60 -9.38
C GLN A 4 -1.97 -9.86 -10.59
N TYR A 5 -3.06 -10.37 -11.11
CA TYR A 5 -3.85 -9.73 -12.15
C TYR A 5 -5.30 -9.62 -11.68
N ASN A 6 -5.87 -8.44 -11.79
CA ASN A 6 -7.27 -8.17 -11.44
C ASN A 6 -7.94 -7.47 -12.61
N TYR A 7 -9.11 -7.97 -12.99
CA TYR A 7 -9.94 -7.44 -14.04
C TYR A 7 -11.31 -7.12 -13.47
N GLN A 8 -11.76 -5.88 -13.64
CA GLN A 8 -13.04 -5.41 -13.14
C GLN A 8 -13.82 -4.74 -14.27
N LEU A 9 -14.95 -5.34 -14.62
CA LEU A 9 -15.90 -4.78 -15.56
C LEU A 9 -17.10 -4.21 -14.80
N ARG A 10 -17.37 -2.94 -15.01
CA ARG A 10 -18.57 -2.25 -14.55
C ARG A 10 -19.22 -1.51 -15.72
N PRO A 11 -20.53 -1.18 -15.64
CA PRO A 11 -21.18 -0.39 -16.68
C PRO A 11 -20.48 0.94 -16.97
N GLU A 12 -19.92 1.55 -15.91
CA GLU A 12 -19.32 2.87 -15.96
C GLU A 12 -17.86 2.84 -16.44
N PHE A 13 -17.12 1.77 -16.14
CA PHE A 13 -15.70 1.67 -16.48
C PHE A 13 -15.19 0.24 -16.57
N LEU A 14 -14.13 0.08 -17.32
CA LEU A 14 -13.28 -1.11 -17.34
C LEU A 14 -11.97 -0.77 -16.64
N ARG A 15 -11.60 -1.55 -15.64
CA ARG A 15 -10.37 -1.39 -14.88
C ARG A 15 -9.57 -2.69 -14.89
N THR A 16 -8.32 -2.57 -15.25
CA THR A 16 -7.36 -3.67 -15.18
C THR A 16 -6.22 -3.26 -14.24
N MET A 17 -5.84 -4.15 -13.36
CA MET A 17 -4.68 -3.97 -12.49
C MET A 17 -3.77 -5.18 -12.61
N ALA A 18 -2.54 -4.95 -12.98
CA ALA A 18 -1.48 -5.95 -12.95
C ALA A 18 -0.45 -5.54 -11.92
N SER A 19 -0.02 -6.44 -11.08
CA SER A 19 1.03 -6.17 -10.11
C SER A 19 2.02 -7.32 -10.01
N ALA A 20 3.27 -6.96 -9.73
CA ALA A 20 4.34 -7.90 -9.45
C ALA A 20 5.11 -7.40 -8.22
N ASN A 21 5.39 -8.30 -7.30
CA ASN A 21 6.11 -7.96 -6.09
C ASN A 21 7.24 -8.94 -5.81
N TRP A 22 8.30 -8.42 -5.23
CA TRP A 22 9.40 -9.19 -4.68
C TRP A 22 9.66 -8.76 -3.26
N SER A 23 9.44 -9.67 -2.32
CA SER A 23 9.61 -9.41 -0.90
C SER A 23 10.48 -10.48 -0.24
N TYR A 24 11.22 -10.07 0.76
CA TYR A 24 11.98 -10.94 1.63
C TYR A 24 11.42 -10.88 3.05
N LYS A 25 11.13 -12.04 3.63
CA LYS A 25 10.59 -12.17 4.98
C LYS A 25 11.49 -13.04 5.82
N TRP A 26 11.74 -12.64 7.06
CA TRP A 26 12.41 -13.48 8.04
C TRP A 26 11.79 -13.29 9.42
N THR A 27 11.96 -14.31 10.25
CA THR A 27 11.42 -14.32 11.61
C THR A 27 12.57 -14.49 12.60
N GLN A 28 12.61 -13.65 13.60
CA GLN A 28 13.58 -13.70 14.67
C GLN A 28 12.89 -14.09 15.99
N ARG A 29 13.46 -15.10 16.68
CA ARG A 29 12.98 -15.58 17.99
C ARG A 29 11.48 -15.93 18.01
N GLN A 30 10.90 -16.32 16.88
CA GLN A 30 9.48 -16.65 16.71
C GLN A 30 8.48 -15.53 17.09
N LYS A 31 8.97 -14.38 17.50
CA LYS A 31 8.17 -13.23 17.98
C LYS A 31 8.24 -12.03 17.08
N ILE A 32 9.33 -11.87 16.34
CA ILE A 32 9.59 -10.72 15.49
C ILE A 32 9.58 -11.21 14.04
N GLN A 33 8.73 -10.61 13.24
CA GLN A 33 8.70 -10.81 11.80
C GLN A 33 9.11 -9.52 11.11
N HIS A 34 10.06 -9.65 10.23
CA HIS A 34 10.48 -8.59 9.34
C HIS A 34 10.06 -8.93 7.91
N ARG A 35 9.68 -7.92 7.18
CA ARG A 35 9.44 -8.02 5.74
C ARG A 35 10.03 -6.77 5.08
N ILE A 36 10.83 -7.01 4.07
CA ILE A 36 11.28 -5.97 3.14
C ILE A 36 10.60 -6.23 1.81
N ASP A 37 9.84 -5.28 1.32
CA ASP A 37 9.34 -5.25 -0.05
C ASP A 37 10.38 -4.50 -0.89
N LEU A 38 11.21 -5.27 -1.60
CA LEU A 38 12.33 -4.73 -2.39
C LEU A 38 11.81 -3.95 -3.58
N ILE A 39 10.78 -4.48 -4.22
CA ILE A 39 10.10 -3.83 -5.33
C ILE A 39 8.67 -4.37 -5.42
N ASN A 40 7.74 -3.45 -5.55
CA ASN A 40 6.36 -3.75 -5.86
C ASN A 40 5.93 -2.80 -6.99
N ILE A 41 5.60 -3.37 -8.12
CA ILE A 41 5.16 -2.63 -9.31
C ILE A 41 3.68 -2.93 -9.47
N ALA A 42 2.85 -1.91 -9.46
CA ALA A 42 1.43 -2.02 -9.74
C ALA A 42 1.07 -1.08 -10.90
N PHE A 43 0.49 -1.64 -11.93
CA PHE A 43 0.01 -0.92 -13.10
C PHE A 43 -1.51 -0.93 -13.11
N LEU A 44 -2.08 0.26 -13.02
CA LEU A 44 -3.51 0.51 -13.12
C LEU A 44 -3.82 1.04 -14.51
N TYR A 45 -4.69 0.33 -15.22
CA TYR A 45 -5.09 0.67 -16.57
C TYR A 45 -6.62 0.74 -16.67
N LEU A 46 -7.12 1.87 -17.18
CA LEU A 46 -8.55 2.12 -17.40
C LEU A 46 -8.79 2.35 -18.92
N PRO A 47 -8.93 1.29 -19.72
CA PRO A 47 -9.08 1.42 -21.16
C PRO A 47 -10.42 2.00 -21.57
N ARG A 48 -11.43 1.91 -20.71
CA ARG A 48 -12.78 2.39 -20.99
C ARG A 48 -13.38 3.05 -19.75
N ILE A 49 -13.81 4.28 -19.94
CA ILE A 49 -14.64 5.03 -18.99
C ILE A 49 -15.82 5.57 -19.81
N SER A 50 -17.07 5.38 -19.35
CA SER A 50 -18.24 5.86 -20.08
C SER A 50 -18.26 7.38 -20.12
N ASP A 51 -18.75 7.95 -21.23
CA ASP A 51 -18.76 9.42 -21.41
C ASP A 51 -19.66 10.11 -20.37
N ARG A 52 -20.79 9.47 -20.02
CA ARG A 52 -21.67 9.94 -18.95
C ARG A 52 -20.96 10.02 -17.62
N PHE A 53 -20.17 9.00 -17.28
CA PHE A 53 -19.38 9.01 -16.03
C PHE A 53 -18.28 10.06 -16.04
N LYS A 54 -17.63 10.26 -17.18
CA LYS A 54 -16.65 11.36 -17.35
C LYS A 54 -17.27 12.72 -17.12
N GLU A 55 -18.42 12.98 -17.75
CA GLU A 55 -19.10 14.26 -17.61
C GLU A 55 -19.58 14.54 -16.18
N ASP A 56 -20.22 13.55 -15.55
CA ASP A 56 -20.84 13.73 -14.24
C ASP A 56 -19.83 13.82 -13.10
N TYR A 57 -18.74 13.04 -13.17
CA TYR A 57 -17.82 12.88 -12.04
C TYR A 57 -16.39 13.38 -12.29
N ILE A 58 -15.91 13.38 -13.52
CA ILE A 58 -14.55 13.78 -13.85
C ILE A 58 -14.49 15.23 -14.31
N ASN A 59 -15.35 15.64 -15.25
CA ASN A 59 -15.29 16.95 -15.87
C ASN A 59 -16.07 18.02 -15.09
N LYS A 60 -17.24 17.70 -14.56
CA LYS A 60 -18.08 18.63 -13.76
C LYS A 60 -17.73 18.62 -12.27
N GLY A 61 -17.09 17.56 -11.79
CA GLY A 61 -16.67 17.44 -10.40
C GLY A 61 -15.47 18.34 -10.11
N GLN A 62 -15.61 19.29 -9.21
CA GLN A 62 -14.48 20.04 -8.64
C GLN A 62 -13.55 19.17 -7.78
N ASN A 63 -13.76 17.86 -7.78
CA ASN A 63 -13.03 16.95 -6.91
C ASN A 63 -11.84 16.34 -7.66
N HIS A 64 -10.69 16.96 -7.51
CA HIS A 64 -9.42 16.49 -8.05
C HIS A 64 -9.08 15.04 -7.66
N ILE A 65 -9.61 14.55 -6.53
CA ILE A 65 -9.41 13.17 -6.06
C ILE A 65 -10.07 12.17 -7.02
N PHE A 66 -11.26 12.51 -7.55
CA PHE A 66 -11.91 11.65 -8.54
C PHE A 66 -11.12 11.61 -9.85
N GLN A 67 -10.69 12.77 -10.36
CA GLN A 67 -9.85 12.81 -11.57
C GLN A 67 -8.59 11.98 -11.39
N TYR A 68 -7.97 12.06 -10.21
CA TYR A 68 -6.77 11.33 -9.87
C TYR A 68 -6.98 9.81 -9.84
N ASN A 69 -8.11 9.34 -9.32
CA ASN A 69 -8.40 7.90 -9.15
C ASN A 69 -8.79 7.18 -10.44
N TYR A 70 -9.20 7.92 -11.48
CA TYR A 70 -9.63 7.35 -12.77
C TYR A 70 -8.65 7.64 -13.90
N GLN A 71 -7.37 7.67 -13.60
CA GLN A 71 -6.28 7.80 -14.57
C GLN A 71 -5.41 6.53 -14.57
N ASN A 72 -4.79 6.26 -15.70
CA ASN A 72 -3.76 5.24 -15.78
C ASN A 72 -2.61 5.63 -14.87
N ARG A 73 -2.13 4.69 -14.05
CA ARG A 73 -1.04 4.97 -13.11
C ARG A 73 -0.10 3.80 -12.98
N LEU A 74 1.15 4.16 -12.85
CA LEU A 74 2.21 3.26 -12.44
C LEU A 74 2.56 3.56 -10.99
N ILE A 75 2.52 2.55 -10.14
CA ILE A 75 2.95 2.64 -8.74
C ILE A 75 4.14 1.71 -8.59
N VAL A 76 5.27 2.27 -8.25
CA VAL A 76 6.48 1.50 -7.92
C VAL A 76 6.87 1.88 -6.52
N ASN A 77 6.71 0.96 -5.60
CA ASN A 77 6.99 1.18 -4.20
C ASN A 77 7.97 0.16 -3.63
N MET A 78 8.60 0.54 -2.54
CA MET A 78 9.39 -0.29 -1.66
C MET A 78 8.90 -0.08 -0.24
N GLY A 79 9.08 -1.07 0.61
CA GLY A 79 8.58 -0.99 1.96
C GLY A 79 9.33 -1.84 2.95
N TYR A 80 9.10 -1.53 4.20
CA TYR A 80 9.58 -2.30 5.33
C TYR A 80 8.46 -2.47 6.35
N SER A 81 8.25 -3.70 6.79
CA SER A 81 7.28 -4.04 7.84
C SER A 81 7.98 -4.75 8.98
N TYR A 82 7.72 -4.27 10.16
CA TYR A 82 8.10 -4.87 11.43
C TYR A 82 6.85 -5.31 12.17
N ASN A 83 6.79 -6.56 12.61
CA ASN A 83 5.68 -7.08 13.39
C ASN A 83 6.23 -7.87 14.58
N TYR A 84 5.96 -7.38 15.76
CA TYR A 84 6.27 -8.04 17.03
C TYR A 84 5.00 -8.63 17.64
N ASN A 85 5.08 -9.89 18.06
CA ASN A 85 4.01 -10.55 18.81
C ASN A 85 4.59 -11.20 20.08
N SER A 86 4.11 -10.79 21.24
CA SER A 86 4.62 -11.27 22.53
C SER A 86 4.44 -12.78 22.75
N VAL A 87 3.42 -13.37 22.13
CA VAL A 87 3.11 -14.81 22.26
C VAL A 87 3.98 -15.65 21.32
N GLY A 88 4.46 -15.10 20.23
CA GLY A 88 5.22 -15.82 19.21
C GLY A 88 4.39 -16.89 18.50
N GLY A 89 5.07 -17.76 17.74
CA GLY A 89 4.43 -18.86 17.00
C GLY A 89 3.97 -20.05 17.86
N SER A 90 4.04 -19.94 19.17
CA SER A 90 3.73 -21.05 20.10
C SER A 90 2.23 -21.15 20.39
N ILE A 91 1.44 -21.38 19.33
CA ILE A 91 0.02 -21.79 19.47
C ILE A 91 -0.07 -23.30 19.83
N ILE A 92 1.06 -23.99 19.95
CA ILE A 92 1.09 -25.48 20.11
C ILE A 92 0.67 -25.91 21.51
N ASN A 93 0.74 -25.07 22.50
CA ASN A 93 0.20 -25.39 23.81
C ASN A 93 -1.05 -24.56 24.06
N ASN A 94 -2.16 -25.22 24.29
CA ASN A 94 -3.50 -24.74 24.59
C ASN A 94 -3.58 -23.76 25.82
N THR A 95 -2.47 -23.18 26.18
CA THR A 95 -2.33 -22.15 27.18
C THR A 95 -2.51 -20.81 26.48
N ILE A 96 -3.75 -20.37 26.40
CA ILE A 96 -4.08 -19.00 26.00
C ILE A 96 -3.25 -18.09 26.89
N ALA A 97 -2.25 -17.44 26.31
CA ALA A 97 -1.42 -16.50 27.05
C ALA A 97 -2.33 -15.50 27.78
N SER A 98 -2.17 -15.38 29.08
CA SER A 98 -3.02 -14.55 29.93
C SER A 98 -3.01 -13.09 29.47
N ASN A 99 -1.88 -12.62 28.99
CA ASN A 99 -1.70 -11.27 28.45
C ASN A 99 -0.85 -11.34 27.20
N SER A 100 -1.30 -10.71 26.13
CA SER A 100 -0.55 -10.63 24.87
C SER A 100 -0.58 -9.22 24.32
N TYR A 101 0.46 -8.86 23.60
CA TYR A 101 0.50 -7.61 22.85
C TYR A 101 1.23 -7.79 21.54
N SER A 102 0.87 -6.97 20.60
CA SER A 102 1.53 -6.89 19.30
C SER A 102 1.82 -5.45 18.93
N ILE A 103 2.93 -5.27 18.25
CA ILE A 103 3.37 -3.99 17.70
C ILE A 103 3.60 -4.22 16.22
N ARG A 104 3.01 -3.38 15.38
CA ARG A 104 3.25 -3.37 13.94
C ARG A 104 3.71 -1.99 13.52
N PHE A 105 4.74 -1.96 12.73
CA PHE A 105 5.23 -0.77 12.06
C PHE A 105 5.38 -1.07 10.59
N ASN A 106 4.79 -0.22 9.73
CA ASN A 106 4.92 -0.29 8.29
C ASN A 106 5.45 1.05 7.77
N PHE A 107 6.42 0.97 6.89
CA PHE A 107 6.93 2.10 6.14
C PHE A 107 6.91 1.78 4.65
N GLU A 108 6.42 2.72 3.85
CA GLU A 108 6.32 2.59 2.41
C GLU A 108 6.78 3.87 1.72
N SER A 109 7.56 3.68 0.67
CA SER A 109 8.08 4.76 -0.18
C SER A 109 7.76 4.44 -1.63
N ALA A 110 6.97 5.27 -2.27
CA ALA A 110 6.58 5.10 -3.66
C ALA A 110 7.19 6.18 -4.56
N GLY A 111 7.55 5.78 -5.78
CA GLY A 111 8.01 6.66 -6.85
C GLY A 111 9.43 7.22 -6.70
N ASN A 112 10.07 7.09 -5.55
CA ASN A 112 11.39 7.68 -5.32
C ASN A 112 12.49 7.10 -6.21
N ILE A 113 12.49 5.77 -6.42
CA ILE A 113 13.42 5.13 -7.33
C ILE A 113 13.19 5.65 -8.75
N MET A 114 11.92 5.74 -9.17
CA MET A 114 11.57 6.22 -10.49
C MET A 114 11.98 7.68 -10.69
N TYR A 115 11.85 8.51 -9.66
CA TYR A 115 12.32 9.89 -9.69
C TYR A 115 13.84 10.00 -9.90
N VAL A 116 14.61 9.22 -9.16
CA VAL A 116 16.08 9.19 -9.32
C VAL A 116 16.46 8.72 -10.73
N LEU A 117 15.81 7.65 -11.22
CA LEU A 117 16.04 7.16 -12.58
C LEU A 117 15.63 8.18 -13.63
N SER A 118 14.50 8.86 -13.48
CA SER A 118 14.03 9.88 -14.41
C SER A 118 15.02 11.06 -14.50
N LYS A 119 15.56 11.46 -13.36
CA LYS A 119 16.64 12.49 -13.32
C LYS A 119 17.94 12.02 -13.97
N ALA A 120 18.36 10.81 -13.66
CA ALA A 120 19.62 10.25 -14.20
C ALA A 120 19.56 10.06 -15.71
N THR A 121 18.38 9.75 -16.26
CA THR A 121 18.17 9.55 -17.71
C THR A 121 17.66 10.78 -18.44
N ASN A 122 17.58 11.94 -17.77
CA ASN A 122 17.08 13.19 -18.34
C ASN A 122 15.70 13.07 -19.00
N ILE A 123 14.80 12.27 -18.42
CA ILE A 123 13.42 12.16 -18.89
C ILE A 123 12.73 13.52 -18.76
N ARG A 124 12.08 13.99 -19.81
CA ARG A 124 11.35 15.25 -19.80
C ARG A 124 10.02 15.07 -19.06
N LYS A 125 9.64 16.11 -18.33
CA LYS A 125 8.31 16.17 -17.71
C LYS A 125 7.23 16.29 -18.79
N ASN A 126 6.04 15.74 -18.49
CA ASN A 126 4.86 15.90 -19.35
C ASN A 126 4.31 17.34 -19.30
N SER A 127 3.25 17.63 -20.07
CA SER A 127 2.58 18.93 -20.08
C SER A 127 2.03 19.36 -18.71
N ASN A 128 1.79 18.42 -17.81
CA ASN A 128 1.31 18.67 -16.46
C ASN A 128 2.44 18.89 -15.43
N GLY A 129 3.71 18.86 -15.87
CA GLY A 129 4.87 19.02 -15.01
C GLY A 129 5.27 17.76 -14.24
N GLU A 130 4.71 16.60 -14.54
CA GLU A 130 4.98 15.32 -13.90
C GLU A 130 5.96 14.47 -14.72
N TYR A 131 6.82 13.73 -14.06
CA TYR A 131 7.59 12.69 -14.73
C TYR A 131 6.69 11.52 -15.10
N ALA A 132 6.80 11.06 -16.33
CA ALA A 132 6.04 9.93 -16.87
C ALA A 132 6.98 8.91 -17.50
N ILE A 133 6.70 7.63 -17.29
CA ILE A 133 7.39 6.51 -17.92
C ILE A 133 6.42 5.91 -18.94
N LEU A 134 6.85 5.82 -20.19
CA LEU A 134 6.00 5.39 -21.31
C LEU A 134 4.68 6.19 -21.41
N GLY A 135 4.73 7.48 -21.08
CA GLY A 135 3.56 8.35 -21.08
C GLY A 135 2.62 8.21 -19.87
N ILE A 136 2.97 7.37 -18.88
CA ILE A 136 2.15 7.11 -17.71
C ILE A 136 2.79 7.79 -16.49
N PRO A 137 2.09 8.70 -15.81
CA PRO A 137 2.59 9.33 -14.59
C PRO A 137 2.70 8.29 -13.47
N TYR A 138 3.70 8.42 -12.63
CA TYR A 138 3.87 7.59 -11.45
C TYR A 138 3.59 8.36 -10.17
N ALA A 139 3.03 7.66 -9.18
CA ALA A 139 2.72 8.24 -7.89
C ALA A 139 3.98 8.35 -7.03
N GLN A 140 4.13 9.48 -6.33
CA GLN A 140 5.16 9.67 -5.30
C GLN A 140 4.53 9.94 -3.95
N TYR A 141 4.88 9.17 -2.95
CA TYR A 141 4.47 9.36 -1.57
C TYR A 141 5.39 8.64 -0.58
N LEU A 142 5.33 9.10 0.65
CA LEU A 142 5.84 8.39 1.82
C LEU A 142 4.65 8.05 2.72
N LYS A 143 4.62 6.82 3.23
CA LYS A 143 3.58 6.35 4.13
C LYS A 143 4.21 5.67 5.33
N GLY A 144 3.75 6.02 6.52
CA GLY A 144 4.12 5.38 7.77
C GLY A 144 2.87 4.97 8.54
N GLU A 145 2.87 3.76 9.09
CA GLU A 145 1.78 3.25 9.92
C GLU A 145 2.36 2.59 11.16
N PHE A 146 1.71 2.82 12.27
CA PHE A 146 2.01 2.21 13.55
C PHE A 146 0.75 1.68 14.18
N ASP A 147 0.76 0.41 14.59
CA ASP A 147 -0.34 -0.26 15.27
C ASP A 147 0.15 -0.89 16.58
N PHE A 148 -0.62 -0.73 17.62
CA PHE A 148 -0.45 -1.38 18.89
C PHE A 148 -1.74 -2.08 19.30
N ALA A 149 -1.66 -3.37 19.60
CA ALA A 149 -2.79 -4.13 20.13
C ALA A 149 -2.36 -4.85 21.41
N LYS A 150 -3.23 -4.84 22.41
CA LYS A 150 -3.02 -5.51 23.69
C LYS A 150 -4.27 -6.28 24.08
N ASN A 151 -4.11 -7.52 24.50
CA ASN A 151 -5.15 -8.35 25.06
C ASN A 151 -4.81 -8.64 26.53
N ILE A 152 -5.73 -8.35 27.42
CA ILE A 152 -5.60 -8.58 28.87
C ILE A 152 -6.70 -9.57 29.26
N ARG A 153 -6.31 -10.72 29.76
CA ARG A 153 -7.25 -11.70 30.32
C ARG A 153 -7.55 -11.33 31.74
N ILE A 154 -8.83 -11.10 32.07
CA ILE A 154 -9.29 -10.75 33.41
C ILE A 154 -9.57 -12.04 34.18
N ASP A 155 -10.31 -12.97 33.59
CA ASP A 155 -10.61 -14.27 34.16
C ASP A 155 -10.79 -15.34 33.07
N HIS A 156 -11.31 -16.53 33.42
CA HIS A 156 -11.50 -17.65 32.49
C HIS A 156 -12.54 -17.37 31.38
N ARG A 157 -13.42 -16.38 31.58
CA ARG A 157 -14.51 -16.07 30.65
C ARG A 157 -14.39 -14.68 30.03
N ASN A 158 -13.63 -13.79 30.67
CA ASN A 158 -13.59 -12.38 30.31
C ASN A 158 -12.16 -11.96 29.88
N SER A 159 -12.09 -11.23 28.77
CA SER A 159 -10.88 -10.59 28.31
C SER A 159 -11.17 -9.18 27.83
N PHE A 160 -10.20 -8.30 27.97
CA PHE A 160 -10.24 -6.94 27.45
C PHE A 160 -9.20 -6.81 26.33
N ALA A 161 -9.64 -6.34 25.16
CA ALA A 161 -8.77 -6.08 24.03
C ALA A 161 -8.75 -4.57 23.73
N PHE A 162 -7.55 -4.04 23.57
CA PHE A 162 -7.31 -2.64 23.18
C PHE A 162 -6.49 -2.62 21.90
N HIS A 163 -6.89 -1.76 20.97
CA HIS A 163 -6.15 -1.51 19.72
C HIS A 163 -6.04 0.00 19.49
N ALA A 164 -4.85 0.46 19.17
CA ALA A 164 -4.59 1.84 18.75
C ALA A 164 -3.70 1.81 17.51
N GLY A 165 -4.08 2.59 16.51
CA GLY A 165 -3.33 2.71 15.26
C GLY A 165 -3.25 4.16 14.83
N VAL A 166 -2.13 4.53 14.25
CA VAL A 166 -1.90 5.83 13.63
C VAL A 166 -1.17 5.62 12.30
N GLY A 167 -1.58 6.35 11.29
CA GLY A 167 -0.95 6.34 9.98
C GLY A 167 -0.88 7.73 9.40
N ILE A 168 0.20 7.99 8.67
CA ILE A 168 0.39 9.21 7.91
C ILE A 168 0.84 8.85 6.49
N ALA A 169 0.26 9.51 5.51
CA ALA A 169 0.69 9.43 4.13
C ALA A 169 0.89 10.84 3.60
N VAL A 170 2.07 11.10 3.09
CA VAL A 170 2.45 12.40 2.53
C VAL A 170 2.73 12.23 1.05
N PRO A 171 1.78 12.61 0.18
CA PRO A 171 2.04 12.68 -1.25
C PRO A 171 2.88 13.92 -1.56
N TYR A 172 3.74 13.80 -2.54
CA TYR A 172 4.48 14.94 -3.08
C TYR A 172 4.56 14.85 -4.60
N VAL A 173 4.66 16.02 -5.21
CA VAL A 173 4.63 16.14 -6.67
C VAL A 173 6.02 15.88 -7.24
N ASN A 174 6.04 15.21 -8.36
CA ASN A 174 7.23 14.98 -9.19
C ASN A 174 7.85 16.25 -9.74
#